data_3b60b19fc0ad3652e64cfe86abc13d30
#
_entry.id   3b60b19fc0ad3652e64cfe86abc13d30
#
_cell.length_a   1.000
_cell.length_b   1.000
_cell.length_c   1.000
_cell.angle_alpha   90.00
_cell.angle_beta   90.00
_cell.angle_gamma   90.00
#
_symmetry.space_group_name_H-M   'P 1'
#
loop_
_entity.id
_entity.type
_entity.pdbx_description
1 polymer ?
#
loop_
_entity_poly.entity_id
_entity_poly.type
_entity_poly.pdbx_seq_one_letter_code
_entity_poly.pdbx_strand_id
1 'polypeptide(L)'
;MIITSAKFVISLFKIFILKVFNYKIVFCNCSRIGGYYDLIWHKRTNQPNKFYFILFAPNQKIANKYFNKIIEEEFNIKYENYNYLIYRIIQKLKLSSQGILNIVPDNYSKLISIYSNKNNKNYNYQKNLLIDNYSYKSQKIKFNNLNLLDRFQLKKNNYIAFHARDNNYLNIIYPNKIWSQHDFRDSDINNYANAIKSLSLGEKFRGIRTGKFVKKTINDHVITDYSNMETYSEEGELFLIYNSKLFLCSDTGASIFAEYIKKPIVYVNWCFPLRVHRWSSNSLFIFKKIFSIKQKRFLSIKESFYLNPYDSNFNSYYKVYENTAEEIRDALTEQILRLDGKWKNSQEDSLLQEKFWKLFGDYDYSRESTFIGTSFLKKNKFLLE
;
A
#
# COMPACT_ATOMS: atom_id res chain seq x y z
N MET A 1 -37.10 -7.76 3.24
CA MET A 1 -37.17 -6.62 2.30
C MET A 1 -37.57 -5.30 2.97
N ILE A 2 -38.61 -5.25 3.81
CA ILE A 2 -39.10 -4.01 4.46
C ILE A 2 -38.09 -3.39 5.46
N ILE A 3 -37.43 -4.21 6.29
CA ILE A 3 -36.43 -3.74 7.28
C ILE A 3 -35.22 -3.12 6.60
N THR A 4 -34.83 -3.62 5.42
CA THR A 4 -33.72 -3.08 4.63
C THR A 4 -34.06 -1.71 4.04
N SER A 5 -35.31 -1.50 3.67
CA SER A 5 -35.80 -0.23 3.11
C SER A 5 -35.84 0.87 4.17
N ALA A 6 -36.31 0.57 5.39
CA ALA A 6 -36.34 1.54 6.49
C ALA A 6 -34.91 1.97 6.92
N LYS A 7 -33.98 1.03 7.07
CA LYS A 7 -32.59 1.33 7.40
C LYS A 7 -31.90 2.18 6.32
N PHE A 8 -32.19 1.92 5.05
CA PHE A 8 -31.69 2.70 3.93
C PHE A 8 -32.15 4.17 4.00
N VAL A 9 -33.46 4.40 4.21
CA VAL A 9 -34.02 5.76 4.34
C VAL A 9 -33.42 6.49 5.53
N ILE A 10 -33.33 5.82 6.69
CA ILE A 10 -32.71 6.37 7.90
C ILE A 10 -31.26 6.77 7.63
N SER A 11 -30.50 5.92 6.91
CA SER A 11 -29.10 6.21 6.58
C SER A 11 -28.95 7.41 5.65
N LEU A 12 -29.81 7.55 4.64
CA LEU A 12 -29.85 8.75 3.79
C LEU A 12 -30.14 10.02 4.59
N PHE A 13 -31.14 9.96 5.45
CA PHE A 13 -31.50 11.08 6.32
C PHE A 13 -30.37 11.46 7.27
N LYS A 14 -29.71 10.46 7.88
CA LYS A 14 -28.53 10.67 8.72
C LYS A 14 -27.40 11.38 7.97
N ILE A 15 -27.13 11.00 6.72
CA ILE A 15 -26.10 11.63 5.87
C ILE A 15 -26.46 13.10 5.64
N PHE A 16 -27.72 13.40 5.38
CA PHE A 16 -28.19 14.78 5.22
C PHE A 16 -27.98 15.61 6.48
N ILE A 17 -28.39 15.10 7.65
CA ILE A 17 -28.17 15.74 8.96
C ILE A 17 -26.67 15.97 9.20
N LEU A 18 -25.82 14.97 8.97
CA LEU A 18 -24.38 15.09 9.16
C LEU A 18 -23.76 16.19 8.28
N LYS A 19 -24.29 16.40 7.07
CA LYS A 19 -23.86 17.51 6.20
C LYS A 19 -24.26 18.87 6.77
N VAL A 20 -25.45 18.99 7.32
CA VAL A 20 -25.91 20.23 8.01
C VAL A 20 -24.97 20.57 9.17
N PHE A 21 -24.48 19.57 9.91
CA PHE A 21 -23.50 19.72 10.97
C PHE A 21 -22.03 19.78 10.50
N ASN A 22 -21.82 19.99 9.20
CA ASN A 22 -20.50 20.15 8.57
C ASN A 22 -19.57 18.92 8.71
N TYR A 23 -20.15 17.71 8.74
CA TYR A 23 -19.36 16.48 8.65
C TYR A 23 -18.88 16.24 7.22
N LYS A 24 -17.64 15.78 7.11
CA LYS A 24 -17.08 15.27 5.85
C LYS A 24 -17.39 13.77 5.76
N ILE A 25 -18.11 13.37 4.71
CA ILE A 25 -18.51 11.98 4.51
C ILE A 25 -17.50 11.32 3.58
N VAL A 26 -16.90 10.23 4.03
CA VAL A 26 -15.87 9.48 3.31
C VAL A 26 -16.39 8.08 3.01
N PHE A 27 -16.45 7.74 1.73
CA PHE A 27 -16.81 6.41 1.26
C PHE A 27 -15.56 5.56 1.06
N CYS A 28 -15.46 4.47 1.82
CA CYS A 28 -14.34 3.54 1.76
C CYS A 28 -14.75 2.27 1.00
N ASN A 29 -14.11 2.02 -0.13
CA ASN A 29 -14.38 0.84 -0.97
C ASN A 29 -13.73 -0.41 -0.39
N CYS A 30 -14.44 -1.18 0.42
CA CYS A 30 -13.95 -2.40 1.06
C CYS A 30 -13.88 -3.63 0.12
N SER A 31 -14.22 -3.50 -1.17
CA SER A 31 -13.93 -4.54 -2.16
C SER A 31 -12.44 -4.63 -2.53
N ARG A 32 -11.62 -3.76 -1.98
CA ARG A 32 -10.15 -3.76 -2.06
C ARG A 32 -9.57 -3.41 -0.70
N ILE A 33 -8.53 -4.10 -0.27
CA ILE A 33 -7.85 -3.77 1.01
C ILE A 33 -7.31 -2.33 0.95
N GLY A 34 -6.79 -1.88 -0.19
CA GLY A 34 -6.37 -0.50 -0.39
C GLY A 34 -7.45 0.57 -0.18
N GLY A 35 -8.72 0.19 -0.22
CA GLY A 35 -9.84 1.12 0.01
C GLY A 35 -10.04 1.54 1.46
N TYR A 36 -9.36 0.88 2.41
CA TYR A 36 -9.35 1.29 3.82
C TYR A 36 -8.30 2.38 4.12
N TYR A 37 -7.46 2.70 3.14
CA TYR A 37 -6.37 3.64 3.28
C TYR A 37 -6.81 4.98 3.89
N ASP A 38 -7.82 5.62 3.29
CA ASP A 38 -8.31 6.94 3.74
C ASP A 38 -8.79 6.91 5.19
N LEU A 39 -9.48 5.83 5.58
CA LEU A 39 -10.00 5.66 6.94
C LEU A 39 -8.87 5.50 7.96
N ILE A 40 -7.91 4.63 7.68
CA ILE A 40 -6.74 4.38 8.52
C ILE A 40 -5.91 5.67 8.65
N TRP A 41 -5.72 6.35 7.54
CA TRP A 41 -4.99 7.60 7.48
C TRP A 41 -5.64 8.71 8.30
N HIS A 42 -6.97 8.90 8.19
CA HIS A 42 -7.71 9.88 8.99
C HIS A 42 -7.59 9.63 10.48
N LYS A 43 -7.70 8.39 10.90
CA LYS A 43 -7.51 8.04 12.30
C LYS A 43 -6.11 8.40 12.81
N ARG A 44 -5.10 8.18 11.96
CA ARG A 44 -3.72 8.45 12.32
C ARG A 44 -3.38 9.92 12.41
N THR A 45 -4.03 10.75 11.63
CA THR A 45 -3.70 12.18 11.54
C THR A 45 -4.40 13.04 12.58
N ASN A 46 -5.24 12.44 13.44
CA ASN A 46 -5.95 13.14 14.52
C ASN A 46 -6.58 14.47 14.05
N GLN A 47 -7.13 14.48 12.82
CA GLN A 47 -7.63 15.70 12.19
C GLN A 47 -8.77 16.32 12.98
N PRO A 48 -8.78 17.64 13.18
CA PRO A 48 -9.84 18.34 13.91
C PRO A 48 -11.18 18.36 13.17
N ASN A 49 -11.22 17.85 11.94
CA ASN A 49 -12.42 17.81 11.12
C ASN A 49 -13.34 16.66 11.53
N LYS A 50 -14.64 16.92 11.53
CA LYS A 50 -15.67 15.91 11.74
C LYS A 50 -15.78 15.02 10.51
N PHE A 51 -15.38 13.75 10.62
CA PHE A 51 -15.51 12.75 9.55
C PHE A 51 -16.56 11.70 9.90
N TYR A 52 -17.29 11.27 8.88
CA TYR A 52 -18.19 10.12 8.95
C TYR A 52 -17.84 9.14 7.83
N PHE A 53 -17.47 7.93 8.20
CA PHE A 53 -17.03 6.91 7.24
C PHE A 53 -18.15 5.95 6.91
N ILE A 54 -18.24 5.58 5.62
CA ILE A 54 -19.20 4.61 5.11
C ILE A 54 -18.44 3.55 4.32
N LEU A 55 -18.52 2.30 4.78
CA LEU A 55 -17.97 1.17 4.05
C LEU A 55 -18.94 0.74 2.95
N PHE A 56 -18.44 0.51 1.73
CA PHE A 56 -19.24 0.00 0.63
C PHE A 56 -18.44 -0.98 -0.24
N ALA A 57 -19.15 -1.88 -0.93
CA ALA A 57 -18.56 -2.77 -1.93
C ALA A 57 -19.49 -2.82 -3.15
N PRO A 58 -19.02 -2.46 -4.37
CA PRO A 58 -19.84 -2.41 -5.57
C PRO A 58 -20.55 -3.73 -5.91
N ASN A 59 -19.89 -4.86 -5.66
CA ASN A 59 -20.41 -6.19 -5.96
C ASN A 59 -20.74 -6.98 -4.69
N GLN A 60 -20.95 -6.29 -3.56
CA GLN A 60 -21.15 -6.90 -2.24
C GLN A 60 -20.01 -7.87 -1.82
N LYS A 61 -18.87 -7.81 -2.51
CA LYS A 61 -17.70 -8.65 -2.24
C LYS A 61 -16.65 -7.84 -1.46
N ILE A 62 -16.50 -8.15 -0.20
CA ILE A 62 -15.47 -7.59 0.67
C ILE A 62 -14.15 -8.29 0.37
N ALA A 63 -13.06 -7.53 0.23
CA ALA A 63 -11.74 -8.04 -0.15
C ALA A 63 -11.17 -9.01 0.89
N ASN A 64 -11.26 -8.63 2.16
CA ASN A 64 -10.87 -9.46 3.30
C ASN A 64 -11.88 -9.21 4.43
N LYS A 65 -12.72 -10.19 4.70
CA LYS A 65 -13.81 -10.08 5.68
C LYS A 65 -13.27 -9.95 7.11
N TYR A 66 -12.15 -10.59 7.40
CA TYR A 66 -11.55 -10.53 8.72
C TYR A 66 -10.98 -9.12 8.99
N PHE A 67 -10.28 -8.53 8.02
CA PHE A 67 -9.81 -7.15 8.14
C PHE A 67 -10.98 -6.16 8.25
N ASN A 68 -12.03 -6.38 7.44
CA ASN A 68 -13.24 -5.56 7.53
C ASN A 68 -13.83 -5.57 8.94
N LYS A 69 -13.91 -6.75 9.59
CA LYS A 69 -14.38 -6.88 10.96
C LYS A 69 -13.52 -6.08 11.94
N ILE A 70 -12.19 -6.15 11.83
CA ILE A 70 -11.26 -5.36 12.66
C ILE A 70 -11.55 -3.86 12.48
N ILE A 71 -11.73 -3.41 11.24
CA ILE A 71 -12.03 -2.00 10.93
C ILE A 71 -13.39 -1.58 11.48
N GLU A 72 -14.41 -2.42 11.34
CA GLU A 72 -15.75 -2.15 11.88
C GLU A 72 -15.74 -1.96 13.40
N GLU A 73 -15.05 -2.85 14.10
CA GLU A 73 -14.91 -2.80 15.55
C GLU A 73 -14.11 -1.57 16.01
N GLU A 74 -12.98 -1.29 15.36
CA GLU A 74 -12.12 -0.19 15.76
C GLU A 74 -12.72 1.19 15.53
N PHE A 75 -13.40 1.36 14.41
CA PHE A 75 -13.96 2.66 14.02
C PHE A 75 -15.45 2.80 14.39
N ASN A 76 -16.03 1.78 15.03
CA ASN A 76 -17.46 1.73 15.36
C ASN A 76 -18.35 2.06 14.14
N ILE A 77 -18.05 1.43 13.01
CA ILE A 77 -18.79 1.53 11.75
C ILE A 77 -19.23 0.15 11.31
N LYS A 78 -20.25 0.08 10.44
CA LYS A 78 -20.74 -1.19 9.89
C LYS A 78 -20.80 -1.14 8.37
N TYR A 79 -20.41 -2.24 7.75
CA TYR A 79 -20.71 -2.48 6.34
C TYR A 79 -22.18 -2.88 6.21
N GLU A 80 -22.89 -2.17 5.31
CA GLU A 80 -24.26 -2.49 4.96
C GLU A 80 -24.39 -2.63 3.43
N ASN A 81 -25.11 -3.64 2.98
CA ASN A 81 -25.22 -3.97 1.55
C ASN A 81 -25.80 -2.82 0.72
N TYR A 82 -26.65 -1.98 1.29
CA TYR A 82 -27.24 -0.83 0.63
C TYR A 82 -26.30 0.39 0.52
N ASN A 83 -25.16 0.40 1.19
CA ASN A 83 -24.23 1.53 1.18
C ASN A 83 -23.72 1.86 -0.23
N TYR A 84 -23.60 0.86 -1.11
CA TYR A 84 -23.25 1.12 -2.52
C TYR A 84 -24.35 1.88 -3.26
N LEU A 85 -25.61 1.61 -2.98
CA LEU A 85 -26.73 2.37 -3.55
C LEU A 85 -26.71 3.83 -3.06
N ILE A 86 -26.45 4.04 -1.77
CA ILE A 86 -26.27 5.38 -1.19
C ILE A 86 -25.14 6.11 -1.92
N TYR A 87 -23.99 5.48 -2.06
CA TYR A 87 -22.85 6.03 -2.81
C TYR A 87 -23.25 6.45 -4.23
N ARG A 88 -23.97 5.59 -4.96
CA ARG A 88 -24.44 5.86 -6.33
C ARG A 88 -25.40 7.04 -6.40
N ILE A 89 -26.32 7.16 -5.46
CA ILE A 89 -27.27 8.29 -5.37
C ILE A 89 -26.50 9.59 -5.15
N ILE A 90 -25.59 9.62 -4.19
CA ILE A 90 -24.78 10.80 -3.86
C ILE A 90 -23.93 11.23 -5.06
N GLN A 91 -23.36 10.29 -5.79
CA GLN A 91 -22.61 10.57 -7.02
C GLN A 91 -23.50 11.18 -8.12
N LYS A 92 -24.68 10.60 -8.37
CA LYS A 92 -25.63 11.12 -9.37
C LYS A 92 -26.12 12.54 -9.06
N LEU A 93 -26.36 12.83 -7.80
CA LEU A 93 -26.82 14.14 -7.35
C LEU A 93 -25.70 15.20 -7.32
N LYS A 94 -24.48 14.86 -7.79
CA LYS A 94 -23.28 15.73 -7.73
C LYS A 94 -22.99 16.30 -6.33
N LEU A 95 -23.55 15.70 -5.28
CA LEU A 95 -23.30 16.09 -3.90
C LEU A 95 -21.85 15.79 -3.48
N SER A 96 -21.14 15.01 -4.29
CA SER A 96 -19.73 14.63 -4.09
C SER A 96 -18.74 15.79 -4.27
N SER A 97 -19.07 16.78 -5.11
CA SER A 97 -18.16 17.90 -5.39
C SER A 97 -18.09 18.95 -4.27
N GLN A 98 -19.00 18.90 -3.30
CA GLN A 98 -19.14 19.92 -2.24
C GLN A 98 -18.82 19.43 -0.82
N GLY A 99 -18.28 18.23 -0.62
CA GLY A 99 -18.03 17.78 0.74
C GLY A 99 -17.75 16.29 0.96
N ILE A 100 -17.62 15.50 -0.09
CA ILE A 100 -17.08 14.15 -0.02
C ILE A 100 -15.62 14.27 -0.43
N LEU A 101 -14.74 14.09 0.52
CA LEU A 101 -13.31 14.13 0.28
C LEU A 101 -12.83 12.72 -0.06
N ASN A 102 -12.45 12.52 -1.32
CA ASN A 102 -11.29 11.69 -1.60
C ASN A 102 -10.07 12.55 -1.29
N ILE A 103 -9.50 12.39 -0.11
CA ILE A 103 -8.38 13.22 0.39
C ILE A 103 -7.07 12.85 -0.31
N VAL A 104 -6.96 11.64 -0.79
CA VAL A 104 -5.91 11.28 -1.74
C VAL A 104 -6.46 11.55 -3.14
N PRO A 105 -5.90 12.50 -3.88
CA PRO A 105 -6.33 12.70 -5.25
C PRO A 105 -6.17 11.38 -5.99
N ASP A 106 -7.27 10.78 -6.45
CA ASP A 106 -7.24 9.64 -7.37
C ASP A 106 -6.50 10.00 -8.67
N ASN A 107 -6.23 11.27 -8.85
CA ASN A 107 -5.62 11.81 -10.04
C ASN A 107 -4.16 12.20 -9.76
N TYR A 108 -3.24 11.44 -10.35
CA TYR A 108 -1.80 11.64 -10.28
C TYR A 108 -1.38 13.08 -10.62
N SER A 109 -2.06 13.74 -11.55
CA SER A 109 -1.82 15.15 -11.91
C SER A 109 -2.08 16.12 -10.76
N LYS A 110 -3.03 15.82 -9.85
CA LYS A 110 -3.27 16.60 -8.65
C LYS A 110 -2.16 16.43 -7.60
N LEU A 111 -1.57 15.24 -7.48
CA LEU A 111 -0.40 15.04 -6.62
C LEU A 111 0.78 15.88 -7.10
N ILE A 112 1.04 15.89 -8.41
CA ILE A 112 2.09 16.72 -9.01
C ILE A 112 1.83 18.21 -8.71
N SER A 113 0.60 18.69 -8.90
CA SER A 113 0.27 20.10 -8.61
C SER A 113 0.39 20.45 -7.13
N ILE A 114 0.18 19.50 -6.23
CA ILE A 114 0.36 19.67 -4.79
C ILE A 114 1.86 19.81 -4.45
N TYR A 115 2.71 18.97 -5.02
CA TYR A 115 4.16 18.99 -4.77
C TYR A 115 4.89 20.10 -5.52
N SER A 116 4.40 20.50 -6.70
CA SER A 116 5.02 21.59 -7.48
C SER A 116 4.65 23.00 -7.00
N ASN A 117 3.60 23.15 -6.21
CA ASN A 117 3.13 24.46 -5.74
C ASN A 117 3.37 24.62 -4.24
N LYS A 118 4.55 25.19 -3.87
CA LYS A 118 4.96 25.45 -2.48
C LYS A 118 3.96 26.31 -1.69
N ASN A 119 3.14 27.11 -2.36
CA ASN A 119 2.14 28.00 -1.75
C ASN A 119 0.74 27.35 -1.63
N ASN A 120 0.57 26.10 -2.03
CA ASN A 120 -0.71 25.44 -1.95
C ASN A 120 -1.00 25.03 -0.49
N LYS A 121 -2.16 25.43 0.03
CA LYS A 121 -2.64 25.02 1.38
C LYS A 121 -2.64 23.52 1.57
N ASN A 122 -2.85 22.75 0.49
CA ASN A 122 -2.78 21.29 0.49
C ASN A 122 -1.35 20.75 0.64
N TYR A 123 -0.33 21.48 0.16
CA TYR A 123 1.09 21.15 0.39
C TYR A 123 1.45 21.27 1.88
N ASN A 124 1.08 22.36 2.52
CA ASN A 124 1.26 22.53 3.97
C ASN A 124 0.47 21.51 4.79
N TYR A 125 -0.72 21.16 4.33
CA TYR A 125 -1.54 20.11 4.92
C TYR A 125 -0.87 18.74 4.86
N GLN A 126 -0.36 18.33 3.70
CA GLN A 126 0.37 17.07 3.55
C GLN A 126 1.74 17.10 4.25
N LYS A 127 2.43 18.25 4.27
CA LYS A 127 3.65 18.44 5.05
C LYS A 127 3.39 18.21 6.54
N ASN A 128 2.34 18.79 7.10
CA ASN A 128 1.95 18.55 8.50
C ASN A 128 1.57 17.10 8.77
N LEU A 129 0.95 16.42 7.81
CA LEU A 129 0.62 15.00 7.88
C LEU A 129 1.83 14.07 7.89
N LEU A 130 2.90 14.50 7.23
CA LEU A 130 4.17 13.77 7.16
C LEU A 130 5.03 14.00 8.40
N ILE A 131 4.83 15.11 9.12
CA ILE A 131 5.69 15.57 10.22
C ILE A 131 5.19 15.11 11.59
N ASP A 132 3.86 15.01 11.79
CA ASP A 132 3.33 14.91 13.14
C ASP A 132 3.36 13.51 13.74
N ASN A 133 4.01 13.49 14.87
CA ASN A 133 3.93 12.57 16.02
C ASN A 133 2.86 11.49 15.91
N TYR A 134 3.17 10.44 15.18
CA TYR A 134 2.38 9.23 15.15
C TYR A 134 2.49 8.49 16.48
N SER A 135 1.70 8.88 17.46
CA SER A 135 1.53 8.11 18.69
C SER A 135 0.57 6.92 18.55
N TYR A 136 0.28 6.50 17.31
CA TYR A 136 -0.56 5.33 17.10
C TYR A 136 0.13 4.08 17.65
N LYS A 137 -0.38 3.56 18.78
CA LYS A 137 0.05 2.27 19.31
C LYS A 137 -0.42 1.18 18.36
N SER A 138 0.47 0.28 17.95
CA SER A 138 0.07 -0.88 17.18
C SER A 138 -1.01 -1.64 17.94
N GLN A 139 -2.16 -1.88 17.33
CA GLN A 139 -3.21 -2.63 17.99
C GLN A 139 -2.83 -4.11 18.09
N LYS A 140 -3.07 -4.68 19.27
CA LYS A 140 -3.00 -6.13 19.44
C LYS A 140 -4.21 -6.75 18.79
N ILE A 141 -4.02 -7.33 17.62
CA ILE A 141 -5.07 -8.09 16.93
C ILE A 141 -5.19 -9.46 17.61
N LYS A 142 -6.41 -9.84 17.96
CA LYS A 142 -6.70 -11.18 18.46
C LYS A 142 -7.06 -12.04 17.25
N PHE A 143 -6.27 -13.06 16.98
CA PHE A 143 -6.57 -14.10 15.99
C PHE A 143 -7.18 -15.30 16.70
N ASN A 144 -8.11 -15.98 16.04
CA ASN A 144 -8.63 -17.26 16.50
C ASN A 144 -7.49 -18.30 16.42
N ASN A 145 -7.44 -19.26 17.32
CA ASN A 145 -6.40 -20.27 17.47
C ASN A 145 -5.89 -20.86 16.15
N LEU A 146 -5.05 -20.10 15.45
CA LEU A 146 -4.47 -20.49 14.18
C LEU A 146 -3.11 -21.16 14.42
N ASN A 147 -3.07 -22.46 14.22
CA ASN A 147 -1.84 -23.26 14.41
C ASN A 147 -0.89 -23.19 13.19
N LEU A 148 -0.92 -22.05 12.46
CA LEU A 148 -0.17 -21.93 11.20
C LEU A 148 1.34 -21.85 11.41
N LEU A 149 1.82 -21.28 12.51
CA LEU A 149 3.25 -21.23 12.80
C LEU A 149 3.80 -22.63 12.99
N ASP A 150 3.16 -23.45 13.83
CA ASP A 150 3.59 -24.84 14.07
C ASP A 150 3.44 -25.69 12.81
N ARG A 151 2.30 -25.57 12.12
CA ARG A 151 2.04 -26.28 10.86
C ARG A 151 3.12 -26.06 9.81
N PHE A 152 3.61 -24.82 9.69
CA PHE A 152 4.65 -24.46 8.73
C PHE A 152 6.06 -24.45 9.36
N GLN A 153 6.21 -24.90 10.59
CA GLN A 153 7.46 -24.90 11.33
C GLN A 153 8.15 -23.53 11.32
N LEU A 154 7.36 -22.48 11.59
CA LEU A 154 7.81 -21.10 11.63
C LEU A 154 7.98 -20.63 13.05
N LYS A 155 8.96 -19.74 13.25
CA LYS A 155 9.08 -18.98 14.50
C LYS A 155 8.60 -17.54 14.22
N LYS A 156 7.89 -16.96 15.20
CA LYS A 156 7.47 -15.55 15.12
C LYS A 156 8.69 -14.66 14.89
N ASN A 157 8.55 -13.68 14.00
CA ASN A 157 9.59 -12.74 13.61
C ASN A 157 10.85 -13.38 12.96
N ASN A 158 10.76 -14.61 12.47
CA ASN A 158 11.88 -15.30 11.81
C ASN A 158 11.55 -15.82 10.41
N TYR A 159 10.59 -15.22 9.74
CA TYR A 159 10.26 -15.47 8.33
C TYR A 159 9.79 -14.18 7.65
N ILE A 160 9.77 -14.20 6.33
CA ILE A 160 9.34 -13.08 5.49
C ILE A 160 7.99 -13.42 4.87
N ALA A 161 6.95 -12.65 5.22
CA ALA A 161 5.71 -12.69 4.46
C ALA A 161 5.86 -11.83 3.21
N PHE A 162 5.36 -12.29 2.06
CA PHE A 162 5.52 -11.54 0.82
C PHE A 162 4.34 -11.66 -0.13
N HIS A 163 4.17 -10.63 -0.96
CA HIS A 163 3.13 -10.56 -1.99
C HIS A 163 3.62 -9.73 -3.18
N ALA A 164 3.56 -10.30 -4.37
CA ALA A 164 3.71 -9.57 -5.62
C ALA A 164 2.32 -9.34 -6.23
N ARG A 165 2.04 -8.11 -6.63
CA ARG A 165 0.79 -7.80 -7.31
C ARG A 165 0.77 -8.46 -8.68
N ASP A 166 -0.37 -9.07 -9.00
CA ASP A 166 -0.76 -9.44 -10.36
C ASP A 166 -2.22 -8.99 -10.62
N ASN A 167 -2.64 -9.06 -11.87
CA ASN A 167 -3.97 -8.61 -12.28
C ASN A 167 -5.09 -9.62 -12.00
N ASN A 168 -4.76 -10.84 -11.54
CA ASN A 168 -5.72 -11.94 -11.42
C ASN A 168 -6.85 -11.63 -10.41
N TYR A 169 -6.50 -11.00 -9.27
CA TYR A 169 -7.51 -10.58 -8.30
C TYR A 169 -8.58 -9.69 -8.93
N LEU A 170 -8.17 -8.68 -9.70
CA LEU A 170 -9.12 -7.75 -10.33
C LEU A 170 -9.95 -8.43 -11.41
N ASN A 171 -9.35 -9.33 -12.19
CA ASN A 171 -10.05 -10.09 -13.22
C ASN A 171 -11.14 -11.00 -12.63
N ILE A 172 -10.90 -11.60 -11.46
CA ILE A 172 -11.88 -12.46 -10.77
C ILE A 172 -12.99 -11.62 -10.11
N ILE A 173 -12.63 -10.54 -9.45
CA ILE A 173 -13.62 -9.71 -8.71
C ILE A 173 -14.46 -8.86 -9.65
N TYR A 174 -13.90 -8.43 -10.78
CA TYR A 174 -14.55 -7.57 -11.76
C TYR A 174 -14.34 -8.08 -13.20
N PRO A 175 -14.89 -9.26 -13.55
CA PRO A 175 -14.58 -9.95 -14.81
C PRO A 175 -14.96 -9.15 -16.07
N ASN A 176 -15.92 -8.22 -15.94
CA ASN A 176 -16.41 -7.42 -17.08
C ASN A 176 -15.69 -6.07 -17.25
N LYS A 177 -14.50 -5.92 -16.62
CA LYS A 177 -13.69 -4.70 -16.73
C LYS A 177 -12.30 -5.01 -17.25
N ILE A 178 -11.79 -4.14 -18.12
CA ILE A 178 -10.41 -4.19 -18.57
C ILE A 178 -9.54 -3.50 -17.53
N TRP A 179 -8.47 -4.18 -17.10
CA TRP A 179 -7.57 -3.71 -16.06
C TRP A 179 -6.14 -3.47 -16.53
N SER A 180 -5.89 -3.55 -17.85
CA SER A 180 -4.55 -3.37 -18.45
C SER A 180 -3.87 -2.06 -18.07
N GLN A 181 -4.65 -1.01 -17.80
CA GLN A 181 -4.12 0.26 -17.30
C GLN A 181 -3.45 0.15 -15.91
N HIS A 182 -3.51 -1.00 -15.25
CA HIS A 182 -2.84 -1.28 -13.98
C HIS A 182 -1.64 -2.23 -14.11
N ASP A 183 -1.38 -2.79 -15.31
CA ASP A 183 -0.36 -3.83 -15.51
C ASP A 183 1.07 -3.33 -15.23
N PHE A 184 1.33 -2.03 -15.39
CA PHE A 184 2.61 -1.44 -15.00
C PHE A 184 2.98 -1.66 -13.52
N ARG A 185 2.02 -2.00 -12.67
CA ARG A 185 2.21 -2.32 -11.25
C ARG A 185 2.49 -3.80 -11.01
N ASP A 186 2.19 -4.68 -11.96
CA ASP A 186 2.37 -6.12 -11.83
C ASP A 186 3.86 -6.47 -11.77
N SER A 187 4.18 -7.55 -11.07
CA SER A 187 5.56 -8.00 -10.93
C SER A 187 5.66 -9.52 -10.84
N ASP A 188 6.80 -10.06 -11.31
CA ASP A 188 7.04 -11.50 -11.30
C ASP A 188 7.36 -11.98 -9.88
N ILE A 189 6.50 -12.82 -9.33
CA ILE A 189 6.66 -13.42 -8.01
C ILE A 189 7.95 -14.23 -7.86
N ASN A 190 8.48 -14.75 -8.96
CA ASN A 190 9.73 -15.52 -8.93
C ASN A 190 10.93 -14.67 -8.51
N ASN A 191 10.97 -13.38 -8.85
CA ASN A 191 12.02 -12.47 -8.40
C ASN A 191 12.01 -12.32 -6.87
N TYR A 192 10.83 -12.31 -6.25
CA TYR A 192 10.69 -12.26 -4.79
C TYR A 192 11.15 -13.57 -4.13
N ALA A 193 10.68 -14.70 -4.64
CA ALA A 193 11.07 -16.01 -4.13
C ALA A 193 12.59 -16.24 -4.23
N ASN A 194 13.19 -15.93 -5.39
CA ASN A 194 14.63 -16.06 -5.60
C ASN A 194 15.44 -15.11 -4.72
N ALA A 195 14.96 -13.90 -4.48
CA ALA A 195 15.58 -12.97 -3.55
C ALA A 195 15.61 -13.52 -2.12
N ILE A 196 14.50 -14.07 -1.63
CA ILE A 196 14.42 -14.65 -0.28
C ILE A 196 15.35 -15.87 -0.16
N LYS A 197 15.36 -16.76 -1.15
CA LYS A 197 16.23 -17.94 -1.16
C LYS A 197 17.72 -17.60 -1.14
N SER A 198 18.08 -16.49 -1.76
CA SER A 198 19.49 -16.05 -1.86
C SER A 198 19.97 -15.19 -0.70
N LEU A 199 19.15 -15.00 0.36
CA LEU A 199 19.59 -14.30 1.56
C LEU A 199 20.70 -15.07 2.30
N SER A 200 21.82 -14.40 2.59
CA SER A 200 23.00 -14.95 3.26
C SER A 200 23.32 -14.15 4.52
N LEU A 201 22.46 -14.22 5.55
CA LEU A 201 22.60 -13.46 6.79
C LEU A 201 22.92 -14.35 8.02
N GLY A 202 23.53 -15.53 7.78
CA GLY A 202 23.82 -16.50 8.85
C GLY A 202 22.61 -17.35 9.23
N GLU A 203 21.38 -16.85 9.10
CA GLU A 203 20.14 -17.59 9.27
C GLU A 203 19.43 -17.76 7.93
N LYS A 204 18.83 -18.93 7.71
CA LYS A 204 17.98 -19.17 6.53
C LYS A 204 16.57 -18.65 6.81
N PHE A 205 16.17 -17.61 6.12
CA PHE A 205 14.79 -17.14 6.16
C PHE A 205 13.89 -18.00 5.28
N ARG A 206 12.73 -18.37 5.81
CA ARG A 206 11.65 -18.94 5.00
C ARG A 206 10.78 -17.82 4.45
N GLY A 207 10.24 -18.02 3.25
CA GLY A 207 9.28 -17.10 2.64
C GLY A 207 7.85 -17.67 2.74
N ILE A 208 6.90 -16.83 3.12
CA ILE A 208 5.48 -17.17 3.12
C ILE A 208 4.78 -16.24 2.14
N ARG A 209 4.36 -16.80 1.00
CA ARG A 209 3.57 -16.04 0.03
C ARG A 209 2.15 -15.89 0.52
N THR A 210 1.66 -14.66 0.49
CA THR A 210 0.29 -14.27 0.81
C THR A 210 -0.40 -13.69 -0.43
N GLY A 211 -1.71 -13.47 -0.34
CA GLY A 211 -2.54 -12.90 -1.40
C GLY A 211 -3.66 -13.84 -1.82
N LYS A 212 -4.77 -13.26 -2.24
CA LYS A 212 -5.96 -13.98 -2.69
C LYS A 212 -6.02 -13.96 -4.22
N PHE A 213 -6.34 -15.11 -4.83
CA PHE A 213 -6.51 -15.22 -6.29
C PHE A 213 -5.25 -14.85 -7.09
N VAL A 214 -4.13 -15.43 -6.73
CA VAL A 214 -2.86 -15.22 -7.41
C VAL A 214 -2.76 -16.02 -8.73
N LYS A 215 -2.03 -15.49 -9.71
CA LYS A 215 -1.95 -16.09 -11.06
C LYS A 215 -1.00 -17.28 -11.13
N LYS A 216 0.19 -17.15 -10.55
CA LYS A 216 1.24 -18.18 -10.60
C LYS A 216 1.31 -18.93 -9.27
N THR A 217 1.63 -20.22 -9.32
CA THR A 217 2.00 -21.01 -8.14
C THR A 217 3.51 -21.02 -7.95
N ILE A 218 3.95 -21.17 -6.70
CA ILE A 218 5.37 -21.41 -6.36
C ILE A 218 5.47 -22.80 -5.76
N ASN A 219 6.30 -23.63 -6.36
CA ASN A 219 6.65 -24.94 -5.81
C ASN A 219 8.12 -24.93 -5.38
N ASP A 220 8.40 -24.73 -4.10
CA ASP A 220 9.73 -24.57 -3.55
C ASP A 220 9.74 -25.01 -2.07
N HIS A 221 10.87 -25.53 -1.59
CA HIS A 221 11.00 -26.02 -0.22
C HIS A 221 11.30 -24.91 0.82
N VAL A 222 11.82 -23.76 0.39
CA VAL A 222 12.07 -22.57 1.23
C VAL A 222 10.85 -21.67 1.30
N ILE A 223 10.00 -21.74 0.26
CA ILE A 223 8.83 -20.88 0.10
C ILE A 223 7.55 -21.68 0.37
N THR A 224 6.75 -21.24 1.29
CA THR A 224 5.39 -21.76 1.49
C THR A 224 4.41 -20.88 0.72
N ASP A 225 3.79 -21.40 -0.33
CA ASP A 225 2.79 -20.68 -1.12
C ASP A 225 1.39 -20.78 -0.49
N TYR A 226 1.20 -20.07 0.62
CA TYR A 226 -0.06 -20.08 1.37
C TYR A 226 -1.25 -19.63 0.51
N SER A 227 -1.02 -18.76 -0.47
CA SER A 227 -2.07 -18.26 -1.39
C SER A 227 -2.79 -19.35 -2.18
N ASN A 228 -2.13 -20.47 -2.46
CA ASN A 228 -2.64 -21.59 -3.26
C ASN A 228 -2.99 -22.83 -2.44
N MET A 229 -2.95 -22.72 -1.11
CA MET A 229 -3.31 -23.87 -0.25
C MET A 229 -4.83 -23.96 -0.05
N GLU A 230 -5.35 -25.16 0.02
CA GLU A 230 -6.75 -25.43 0.37
C GLU A 230 -7.12 -24.85 1.74
N THR A 231 -6.14 -24.74 2.63
CA THR A 231 -6.29 -24.17 3.98
C THR A 231 -6.16 -22.66 4.03
N TYR A 232 -6.06 -22.00 2.86
CA TYR A 232 -6.05 -20.55 2.81
C TYR A 232 -7.27 -19.95 3.50
N SER A 233 -7.05 -18.98 4.35
CA SER A 233 -8.09 -18.15 4.92
C SER A 233 -7.65 -16.70 4.98
N GLU A 234 -8.60 -15.79 4.89
CA GLU A 234 -8.36 -14.35 4.99
C GLU A 234 -7.77 -13.95 6.36
N GLU A 235 -8.17 -14.63 7.42
CA GLU A 235 -7.59 -14.47 8.75
C GLU A 235 -6.17 -15.02 8.82
N GLY A 236 -5.93 -16.20 8.24
CA GLY A 236 -4.60 -16.82 8.20
C GLY A 236 -3.59 -15.99 7.43
N GLU A 237 -4.00 -15.34 6.33
CA GLU A 237 -3.17 -14.40 5.59
C GLU A 237 -2.69 -13.25 6.51
N LEU A 238 -3.62 -12.61 7.20
CA LEU A 238 -3.30 -11.51 8.09
C LEU A 238 -2.47 -11.95 9.30
N PHE A 239 -2.75 -13.14 9.85
CA PHE A 239 -1.97 -13.75 10.92
C PHE A 239 -0.51 -13.99 10.52
N LEU A 240 -0.29 -14.49 9.30
CA LEU A 240 1.06 -14.72 8.78
C LEU A 240 1.80 -13.41 8.53
N ILE A 241 1.14 -12.36 8.01
CA ILE A 241 1.75 -11.03 7.90
C ILE A 241 2.06 -10.46 9.30
N TYR A 242 1.14 -10.58 10.25
CA TYR A 242 1.31 -10.05 11.62
C TYR A 242 2.51 -10.65 12.35
N ASN A 243 2.75 -11.94 12.20
CA ASN A 243 3.80 -12.67 12.89
C ASN A 243 5.14 -12.73 12.12
N SER A 244 5.22 -12.21 10.90
CA SER A 244 6.47 -12.16 10.11
C SER A 244 7.50 -11.18 10.68
N LYS A 245 8.77 -11.30 10.30
CA LYS A 245 9.82 -10.31 10.61
C LYS A 245 9.53 -9.00 9.88
N LEU A 246 9.21 -9.10 8.61
CA LEU A 246 8.83 -7.97 7.74
C LEU A 246 7.87 -8.46 6.64
N PHE A 247 7.25 -7.52 5.95
CA PHE A 247 6.42 -7.77 4.78
C PHE A 247 7.12 -7.23 3.53
N LEU A 248 7.39 -8.10 2.56
CA LEU A 248 7.95 -7.75 1.26
C LEU A 248 6.82 -7.64 0.23
N CYS A 249 6.63 -6.49 -0.39
CA CYS A 249 5.55 -6.33 -1.37
C CYS A 249 5.84 -5.30 -2.46
N SER A 250 5.06 -5.35 -3.55
CA SER A 250 4.94 -4.28 -4.52
C SER A 250 3.84 -3.28 -4.11
N ASP A 251 3.50 -2.34 -4.99
CA ASP A 251 2.35 -1.43 -4.82
C ASP A 251 1.03 -2.22 -4.85
N THR A 252 0.65 -2.78 -3.72
CA THR A 252 -0.49 -3.67 -3.51
C THR A 252 -1.37 -3.23 -2.36
N GLY A 253 -2.66 -3.58 -2.41
CA GLY A 253 -3.58 -3.33 -1.30
C GLY A 253 -3.21 -4.04 0.00
N ALA A 254 -2.51 -5.18 -0.05
CA ALA A 254 -2.12 -5.93 1.14
C ALA A 254 -1.15 -5.14 2.05
N SER A 255 -0.38 -4.19 1.50
CA SER A 255 0.48 -3.32 2.29
C SER A 255 -0.28 -2.49 3.32
N ILE A 256 -1.55 -2.17 3.05
CA ILE A 256 -2.38 -1.36 3.96
C ILE A 256 -2.61 -2.06 5.31
N PHE A 257 -2.78 -3.38 5.31
CA PHE A 257 -2.83 -4.12 6.57
C PHE A 257 -1.48 -4.09 7.30
N ALA A 258 -0.37 -4.31 6.58
CA ALA A 258 0.95 -4.25 7.16
C ALA A 258 1.26 -2.86 7.75
N GLU A 259 0.86 -1.79 7.05
CA GLU A 259 0.94 -0.41 7.56
C GLU A 259 0.05 -0.18 8.78
N TYR A 260 -1.17 -0.73 8.75
CA TYR A 260 -2.12 -0.63 9.86
C TYR A 260 -1.55 -1.19 11.16
N ILE A 261 -0.84 -2.31 11.11
CA ILE A 261 -0.20 -2.94 12.27
C ILE A 261 1.23 -2.45 12.53
N LYS A 262 1.73 -1.46 11.77
CA LYS A 262 3.12 -0.96 11.82
C LYS A 262 4.17 -2.05 11.59
N LYS A 263 3.87 -3.02 10.74
CA LYS A 263 4.85 -4.02 10.30
C LYS A 263 5.93 -3.33 9.45
N PRO A 264 7.22 -3.62 9.67
CA PRO A 264 8.27 -3.19 8.75
C PRO A 264 7.99 -3.72 7.35
N ILE A 265 8.14 -2.85 6.32
CA ILE A 265 7.82 -3.21 4.95
C ILE A 265 9.02 -2.92 4.05
N VAL A 266 9.31 -3.87 3.14
CA VAL A 266 10.19 -3.63 1.98
C VAL A 266 9.30 -3.51 0.76
N TYR A 267 9.18 -2.30 0.25
CA TYR A 267 8.47 -2.00 -0.99
C TYR A 267 9.42 -2.14 -2.17
N VAL A 268 9.15 -3.08 -3.03
CA VAL A 268 9.90 -3.29 -4.27
C VAL A 268 8.98 -3.09 -5.47
N ASN A 269 9.56 -2.88 -6.64
CA ASN A 269 8.76 -2.58 -7.82
C ASN A 269 7.78 -1.41 -7.62
N TRP A 270 8.19 -0.43 -6.80
CA TRP A 270 7.35 0.73 -6.51
C TRP A 270 7.29 1.66 -7.73
N CYS A 271 6.08 1.99 -8.19
CA CYS A 271 5.88 2.70 -9.44
C CYS A 271 5.76 4.23 -9.29
N PHE A 272 5.51 4.70 -8.07
CA PHE A 272 5.18 6.10 -7.82
C PHE A 272 6.11 6.71 -6.78
N PRO A 273 7.28 7.23 -7.16
CA PRO A 273 8.20 7.83 -6.20
C PRO A 273 7.56 8.92 -5.33
N LEU A 274 6.62 9.72 -5.90
CA LEU A 274 5.87 10.73 -5.14
C LEU A 274 4.94 10.15 -4.06
N ARG A 275 4.65 8.85 -4.10
CA ARG A 275 3.82 8.16 -3.10
C ARG A 275 4.65 7.37 -2.09
N VAL A 276 5.93 7.69 -1.94
CA VAL A 276 6.72 7.11 -0.86
C VAL A 276 6.12 7.53 0.47
N HIS A 277 5.66 6.55 1.23
CA HIS A 277 5.01 6.82 2.51
C HIS A 277 6.03 6.85 3.63
N ARG A 278 5.78 7.69 4.62
CA ARG A 278 6.62 7.86 5.78
C ARG A 278 5.99 7.40 7.07
N TRP A 279 4.74 7.04 7.01
CA TRP A 279 3.95 6.60 8.16
C TRP A 279 4.13 5.14 8.54
N SER A 280 4.63 4.28 7.64
CA SER A 280 5.08 2.98 8.07
C SER A 280 6.47 3.14 8.67
N SER A 281 6.56 3.01 9.96
CA SER A 281 7.85 3.01 10.66
C SER A 281 8.73 1.88 10.11
N ASN A 282 9.99 2.19 9.82
CA ASN A 282 10.98 1.24 9.33
C ASN A 282 10.62 0.60 7.97
N SER A 283 10.31 1.43 6.97
CA SER A 283 10.09 0.96 5.60
C SER A 283 11.26 1.28 4.69
N LEU A 284 11.48 0.41 3.71
CA LEU A 284 12.49 0.59 2.67
C LEU A 284 11.85 0.46 1.30
N PHE A 285 12.22 1.35 0.37
CA PHE A 285 11.67 1.37 -0.99
C PHE A 285 12.76 1.19 -2.04
N ILE A 286 12.44 0.44 -3.10
CA ILE A 286 13.14 0.47 -4.38
C ILE A 286 12.13 0.57 -5.52
N PHE A 287 12.52 1.22 -6.62
CA PHE A 287 11.60 1.63 -7.68
C PHE A 287 11.73 0.78 -8.93
N LYS A 288 10.64 0.64 -9.68
CA LYS A 288 10.73 0.26 -11.10
C LYS A 288 11.48 1.34 -11.86
N LYS A 289 12.29 0.93 -12.82
CA LYS A 289 13.02 1.84 -13.71
C LYS A 289 12.20 2.07 -14.98
N ILE A 290 12.06 3.32 -15.38
CA ILE A 290 11.26 3.71 -16.54
C ILE A 290 12.19 4.13 -17.68
N PHE A 291 12.10 3.43 -18.80
CA PHE A 291 12.88 3.72 -20.00
C PHE A 291 12.04 4.51 -21.01
N SER A 292 12.51 5.67 -21.43
CA SER A 292 11.89 6.47 -22.49
C SER A 292 12.27 5.92 -23.85
N ILE A 293 11.30 5.44 -24.64
CA ILE A 293 11.51 4.92 -25.99
C ILE A 293 12.04 6.01 -26.91
N LYS A 294 11.46 7.23 -26.78
CA LYS A 294 11.86 8.39 -27.59
C LYS A 294 13.30 8.85 -27.28
N GLN A 295 13.64 8.95 -26.00
CA GLN A 295 14.97 9.46 -25.55
C GLN A 295 16.04 8.37 -25.52
N LYS A 296 15.66 7.10 -25.69
CA LYS A 296 16.54 5.91 -25.63
C LYS A 296 17.39 5.84 -24.36
N ARG A 297 16.83 6.28 -23.21
CA ARG A 297 17.49 6.22 -21.90
C ARG A 297 16.48 5.96 -20.78
N PHE A 298 16.99 5.56 -19.63
CA PHE A 298 16.18 5.58 -18.41
C PHE A 298 15.92 7.03 -17.96
N LEU A 299 14.74 7.24 -17.43
CA LEU A 299 14.33 8.51 -16.83
C LEU A 299 14.84 8.59 -15.40
N SER A 300 15.18 9.79 -14.95
CA SER A 300 15.43 10.06 -13.54
C SER A 300 14.14 9.95 -12.72
N ILE A 301 14.28 9.80 -11.40
CA ILE A 301 13.14 9.79 -10.48
C ILE A 301 12.35 11.09 -10.59
N LYS A 302 13.03 12.24 -10.73
CA LYS A 302 12.40 13.53 -10.88
C LYS A 302 11.56 13.62 -12.17
N GLU A 303 12.06 13.11 -13.28
CA GLU A 303 11.30 13.05 -14.53
C GLU A 303 10.07 12.14 -14.41
N SER A 304 10.19 11.03 -13.66
CA SER A 304 9.08 10.11 -13.45
C SER A 304 7.93 10.71 -12.63
N PHE A 305 8.16 11.80 -11.88
CA PHE A 305 7.12 12.52 -11.15
C PHE A 305 6.00 13.07 -12.05
N TYR A 306 6.33 13.38 -13.29
CA TYR A 306 5.42 13.99 -14.25
C TYR A 306 4.71 13.00 -15.17
N LEU A 307 4.95 11.69 -14.96
CA LEU A 307 4.32 10.66 -15.76
C LEU A 307 2.96 10.27 -15.22
N ASN A 308 2.06 9.95 -16.15
CA ASN A 308 0.78 9.32 -15.83
C ASN A 308 0.74 7.88 -16.36
N PRO A 309 1.11 6.88 -15.56
CA PRO A 309 1.11 5.48 -16.02
C PRO A 309 -0.28 4.92 -16.33
N TYR A 310 -1.35 5.65 -15.96
CA TYR A 310 -2.73 5.28 -16.32
C TYR A 310 -3.17 5.82 -17.68
N ASP A 311 -2.31 6.58 -18.37
CA ASP A 311 -2.57 7.00 -19.74
C ASP A 311 -2.57 5.79 -20.67
N SER A 312 -3.57 5.69 -21.55
CA SER A 312 -3.70 4.59 -22.52
C SER A 312 -2.50 4.47 -23.46
N ASN A 313 -1.81 5.57 -23.71
CA ASN A 313 -0.64 5.64 -24.58
C ASN A 313 0.69 5.47 -23.83
N PHE A 314 0.66 5.28 -22.51
CA PHE A 314 1.87 5.21 -21.68
C PHE A 314 2.88 4.20 -22.22
N ASN A 315 2.43 2.99 -22.54
CA ASN A 315 3.29 1.90 -23.04
C ASN A 315 3.85 2.16 -24.47
N SER A 316 3.29 3.11 -25.21
CA SER A 316 3.84 3.54 -26.51
C SER A 316 5.06 4.44 -26.35
N TYR A 317 5.20 5.11 -25.20
CA TYR A 317 6.28 6.04 -24.93
C TYR A 317 7.31 5.51 -23.94
N TYR A 318 6.92 4.56 -23.06
CA TYR A 318 7.75 4.11 -21.94
C TYR A 318 7.72 2.59 -21.78
N LYS A 319 8.87 2.03 -21.38
CA LYS A 319 8.98 0.65 -20.90
C LYS A 319 9.30 0.68 -19.41
N VAL A 320 8.59 -0.14 -18.64
CA VAL A 320 8.77 -0.24 -17.18
C VAL A 320 9.53 -1.52 -16.86
N TYR A 321 10.65 -1.38 -16.17
CA TYR A 321 11.53 -2.49 -15.80
C TYR A 321 11.37 -2.82 -14.32
N GLU A 322 11.13 -4.09 -14.05
CA GLU A 322 11.04 -4.62 -12.69
C GLU A 322 12.38 -4.65 -11.98
N ASN A 323 12.33 -4.67 -10.66
CA ASN A 323 13.52 -4.98 -9.87
C ASN A 323 13.90 -6.42 -10.06
N THR A 324 15.20 -6.67 -10.21
CA THR A 324 15.75 -8.02 -10.29
C THR A 324 15.73 -8.72 -8.93
N ALA A 325 15.83 -10.04 -8.90
CA ALA A 325 15.94 -10.79 -7.66
C ALA A 325 17.14 -10.33 -6.81
N GLU A 326 18.23 -9.90 -7.44
CA GLU A 326 19.41 -9.34 -6.76
C GLU A 326 19.09 -7.98 -6.10
N GLU A 327 18.44 -7.04 -6.81
CA GLU A 327 18.04 -5.76 -6.26
C GLU A 327 17.08 -5.96 -5.06
N ILE A 328 16.14 -6.90 -5.15
CA ILE A 328 15.21 -7.24 -4.07
C ILE A 328 15.95 -7.87 -2.88
N ARG A 329 16.89 -8.80 -3.13
CA ARG A 329 17.73 -9.40 -2.08
C ARG A 329 18.53 -8.35 -1.32
N ASP A 330 19.17 -7.43 -2.04
CA ASP A 330 19.97 -6.37 -1.44
C ASP A 330 19.11 -5.45 -0.56
N ALA A 331 17.91 -5.11 -1.00
CA ALA A 331 16.93 -4.33 -0.23
C ALA A 331 16.46 -5.08 1.04
N LEU A 332 16.18 -6.39 0.92
CA LEU A 332 15.83 -7.24 2.05
C LEU A 332 16.98 -7.33 3.05
N THR A 333 18.20 -7.54 2.58
CA THR A 333 19.41 -7.61 3.43
C THR A 333 19.61 -6.32 4.20
N GLU A 334 19.53 -5.16 3.54
CA GLU A 334 19.62 -3.86 4.17
C GLU A 334 18.55 -3.71 5.26
N GLN A 335 17.29 -4.00 4.93
CA GLN A 335 16.18 -3.82 5.87
C GLN A 335 16.30 -4.75 7.09
N ILE A 336 16.69 -6.00 6.91
CA ILE A 336 16.91 -6.94 8.02
C ILE A 336 18.03 -6.43 8.93
N LEU A 337 19.14 -5.98 8.35
CA LEU A 337 20.25 -5.42 9.14
C LEU A 337 19.86 -4.14 9.87
N ARG A 338 19.01 -3.28 9.29
CA ARG A 338 18.46 -2.09 9.99
C ARG A 338 17.58 -2.50 11.18
N LEU A 339 16.70 -3.47 11.00
CA LEU A 339 15.83 -3.99 12.05
C LEU A 339 16.61 -4.63 13.20
N ASP A 340 17.75 -5.25 12.87
CA ASP A 340 18.63 -5.89 13.85
C ASP A 340 19.66 -4.92 14.46
N GLY A 341 19.61 -3.62 14.10
CA GLY A 341 20.54 -2.60 14.60
C GLY A 341 21.98 -2.75 14.08
N LYS A 342 22.18 -3.57 13.04
CA LYS A 342 23.51 -3.91 12.49
C LYS A 342 23.87 -3.07 11.25
N TRP A 343 22.92 -2.35 10.67
CA TRP A 343 23.18 -1.51 9.50
C TRP A 343 23.91 -0.23 9.90
N LYS A 344 24.99 0.08 9.19
CA LYS A 344 25.71 1.34 9.32
C LYS A 344 25.79 2.02 7.96
N ASN A 345 25.28 3.24 7.86
CA ASN A 345 25.45 4.04 6.64
C ASN A 345 26.91 4.47 6.49
N SER A 346 27.47 4.32 5.32
CA SER A 346 28.68 5.04 4.92
C SER A 346 28.35 6.52 4.64
N GLN A 347 29.37 7.35 4.46
CA GLN A 347 29.19 8.73 4.02
C GLN A 347 28.48 8.80 2.66
N GLU A 348 28.87 7.92 1.71
CA GLU A 348 28.19 7.83 0.40
C GLU A 348 26.72 7.48 0.55
N ASP A 349 26.37 6.52 1.42
CA ASP A 349 24.98 6.14 1.68
C ASP A 349 24.13 7.31 2.14
N SER A 350 24.66 8.07 3.09
CA SER A 350 23.99 9.26 3.62
C SER A 350 23.78 10.33 2.55
N LEU A 351 24.79 10.58 1.71
CA LEU A 351 24.70 11.52 0.60
C LEU A 351 23.67 11.10 -0.46
N LEU A 352 23.57 9.81 -0.77
CA LEU A 352 22.58 9.30 -1.72
C LEU A 352 21.14 9.42 -1.18
N GLN A 353 20.93 9.13 0.12
CA GLN A 353 19.65 9.37 0.77
C GLN A 353 19.29 10.87 0.72
N GLU A 354 20.20 11.75 1.06
CA GLU A 354 19.99 13.20 1.02
C GLU A 354 19.64 13.68 -0.40
N LYS A 355 20.38 13.23 -1.42
CA LYS A 355 20.09 13.55 -2.82
C LYS A 355 18.68 13.13 -3.22
N PHE A 356 18.27 11.91 -2.86
CA PHE A 356 16.92 11.42 -3.14
C PHE A 356 15.87 12.34 -2.50
N TRP A 357 16.00 12.62 -1.21
CA TRP A 357 15.01 13.41 -0.50
C TRP A 357 14.96 14.88 -0.96
N LYS A 358 16.05 15.45 -1.41
CA LYS A 358 16.09 16.79 -2.03
C LYS A 358 15.25 16.90 -3.31
N LEU A 359 14.94 15.79 -3.99
CA LEU A 359 14.03 15.81 -5.14
C LEU A 359 12.62 16.30 -4.76
N PHE A 360 12.23 16.18 -3.50
CA PHE A 360 10.94 16.63 -2.98
C PHE A 360 10.94 18.06 -2.42
N GLY A 361 12.04 18.78 -2.54
CA GLY A 361 12.21 20.17 -2.08
C GLY A 361 12.94 20.30 -0.74
N ASP A 362 12.93 21.51 -0.15
CA ASP A 362 13.65 21.87 1.08
C ASP A 362 12.99 21.31 2.35
N TYR A 363 12.77 20.02 2.38
CA TYR A 363 12.13 19.36 3.48
C TYR A 363 13.17 18.61 4.30
N ASP A 364 13.15 18.77 5.63
CA ASP A 364 14.03 18.02 6.52
C ASP A 364 13.53 16.60 6.70
N TYR A 365 14.18 15.69 6.01
CA TYR A 365 13.86 14.27 6.04
C TYR A 365 14.74 13.48 7.02
N SER A 366 15.60 14.14 7.77
CA SER A 366 16.61 13.52 8.65
C SER A 366 16.01 12.68 9.79
N ARG A 367 14.74 12.90 10.12
CA ARG A 367 14.02 12.23 11.21
C ARG A 367 13.17 11.04 10.75
N GLU A 368 13.28 10.66 9.50
CA GLU A 368 12.39 9.66 8.91
C GLU A 368 12.89 8.24 9.17
N SER A 369 11.95 7.33 9.37
CA SER A 369 12.21 5.89 9.45
C SER A 369 11.97 5.17 8.11
N THR A 370 11.83 5.92 7.03
CA THR A 370 11.67 5.42 5.66
C THR A 370 12.96 5.65 4.89
N PHE A 371 13.45 4.59 4.24
CA PHE A 371 14.70 4.62 3.50
C PHE A 371 14.48 4.19 2.05
N ILE A 372 15.37 4.66 1.17
CA ILE A 372 15.49 4.12 -0.19
C ILE A 372 16.66 3.13 -0.17
N GLY A 373 16.50 1.97 -0.80
CA GLY A 373 17.53 0.94 -0.81
C GLY A 373 18.88 1.49 -1.23
N THR A 374 19.85 1.41 -0.35
CA THR A 374 21.19 2.00 -0.55
C THR A 374 21.92 1.37 -1.73
N SER A 375 21.92 0.03 -1.80
CA SER A 375 22.50 -0.68 -2.96
C SER A 375 21.80 -0.32 -4.26
N PHE A 376 20.48 -0.14 -4.22
CA PHE A 376 19.70 0.31 -5.38
C PHE A 376 20.13 1.70 -5.84
N LEU A 377 20.27 2.67 -4.94
CA LEU A 377 20.73 4.01 -5.29
C LEU A 377 22.16 4.02 -5.82
N LYS A 378 23.07 3.24 -5.22
CA LYS A 378 24.46 3.11 -5.70
C LYS A 378 24.55 2.58 -7.12
N LYS A 379 23.80 1.51 -7.42
CA LYS A 379 23.77 0.89 -8.76
C LYS A 379 23.05 1.75 -9.80
N ASN A 380 22.19 2.66 -9.36
CA ASN A 380 21.32 3.46 -10.23
C ASN A 380 21.46 4.98 -9.95
N LYS A 381 22.71 5.48 -9.77
CA LYS A 381 22.97 6.91 -9.46
C LYS A 381 22.35 7.87 -10.48
N PHE A 382 22.27 7.47 -11.74
CA PHE A 382 21.63 8.22 -12.82
C PHE A 382 20.16 8.56 -12.57
N LEU A 383 19.49 7.79 -11.70
CA LEU A 383 18.10 8.08 -11.31
C LEU A 383 17.98 9.33 -10.44
N LEU A 384 19.08 9.86 -9.89
CA LEU A 384 19.13 11.04 -9.02
C LEU A 384 19.61 12.30 -9.74
N GLU A 385 19.85 12.22 -11.06
CA GLU A 385 20.34 13.32 -11.92
C GLU A 385 19.23 14.22 -12.46
#